data_d7ca7b12bb169d05871b6d2adffb8de2
#
_entry.id   d7ca7b12bb169d05871b6d2adffb8de2
#
_cell.length_a   1.000
_cell.length_b   1.000
_cell.length_c   1.000
_cell.angle_alpha   90.00
_cell.angle_beta   90.00
_cell.angle_gamma   90.00
#
_symmetry.space_group_name_H-M   'P 1'
#
loop_
_entity.id
_entity.type
_entity.pdbx_description
1 polymer ?
#
loop_
_entity_poly.entity_id
_entity_poly.type
_entity_poly.pdbx_seq_one_letter_code
_entity_poly.pdbx_strand_id
1 'polypeptide(L)'
;MQSSDVSDRAWHRVLVIGCPGAGKTAFARKLATSTGLPLIHLDFHFWRPGWELPDLKVWREQVVALAAAPTWIMDGNYSNTYDVRMPRADTVIWLDYSRRICIRRVLLRVLTGYGRTRPDLPEGCPERFDFAFLRYIWEFPTKHRPRIVKGIAQYGAHLRAIRLGNDREAEDLLASVGTR
;
A
#
# COMPACT_ATOMS: atom_id res chain seq x y z
N MET A 1 -22.02 13.54 9.37
CA MET A 1 -21.49 14.65 10.18
C MET A 1 -20.17 14.19 10.76
N GLN A 2 -19.06 14.68 10.20
CA GLN A 2 -17.69 14.84 10.73
C GLN A 2 -16.72 14.92 9.56
N SER A 3 -16.69 16.08 8.90
CA SER A 3 -15.77 16.37 7.79
C SER A 3 -14.78 17.52 8.11
N SER A 4 -14.58 17.84 9.38
CA SER A 4 -13.76 19.00 9.79
C SER A 4 -12.49 18.66 10.59
N ASP A 5 -12.13 17.39 10.81
CA ASP A 5 -10.99 17.02 11.67
C ASP A 5 -9.85 16.28 10.94
N VAL A 6 -9.90 16.21 9.61
CA VAL A 6 -8.90 15.48 8.80
C VAL A 6 -7.64 16.33 8.55
N SER A 7 -7.72 17.67 8.68
CA SER A 7 -6.67 18.59 8.25
C SER A 7 -5.59 18.88 9.30
N ASP A 8 -5.79 18.59 10.58
CA ASP A 8 -4.95 19.17 11.65
C ASP A 8 -3.89 18.21 12.27
N ARG A 9 -3.90 16.93 11.95
CA ARG A 9 -2.89 15.99 12.46
C ARG A 9 -1.71 15.87 11.51
N ALA A 10 -0.51 16.15 12.02
CA ALA A 10 0.73 15.92 11.29
C ALA A 10 0.85 14.46 10.82
N TRP A 11 1.32 14.27 9.59
CA TRP A 11 1.61 12.95 9.02
C TRP A 11 3.00 12.51 9.48
N HIS A 12 3.11 11.38 10.14
CA HIS A 12 4.41 10.82 10.55
C HIS A 12 4.60 9.39 10.03
N ARG A 13 3.65 8.50 10.29
CA ARG A 13 3.76 7.07 9.94
C ARG A 13 2.50 6.61 9.23
N VAL A 14 2.57 6.55 7.92
CA VAL A 14 1.42 6.33 7.04
C VAL A 14 1.52 4.96 6.37
N LEU A 15 0.48 4.15 6.52
CA LEU A 15 0.30 2.91 5.74
C LEU A 15 -0.57 3.19 4.51
N VAL A 16 -0.09 2.79 3.33
CA VAL A 16 -0.86 2.81 2.08
C VAL A 16 -1.16 1.38 1.68
N ILE A 17 -2.41 0.96 1.81
CA ILE A 17 -2.85 -0.42 1.60
C ILE A 17 -3.99 -0.49 0.58
N GLY A 18 -4.30 -1.68 0.07
CA GLY A 18 -5.38 -1.89 -0.91
C GLY A 18 -5.05 -2.94 -1.97
N CYS A 19 -5.98 -3.21 -2.86
CA CYS A 19 -5.83 -4.21 -3.92
C CYS A 19 -4.61 -3.91 -4.83
N PRO A 20 -3.85 -4.91 -5.31
CA PRO A 20 -2.89 -4.68 -6.39
C PRO A 20 -3.61 -4.07 -7.61
N GLY A 21 -2.98 -3.07 -8.24
CA GLY A 21 -3.62 -2.29 -9.31
C GLY A 21 -4.50 -1.13 -8.84
N ALA A 22 -4.73 -0.94 -7.54
CA ALA A 22 -5.45 0.23 -7.02
C ALA A 22 -4.67 1.56 -7.14
N GLY A 23 -3.38 1.51 -7.47
CA GLY A 23 -2.56 2.72 -7.62
C GLY A 23 -1.79 3.12 -6.36
N LYS A 24 -1.65 2.23 -5.38
CA LYS A 24 -0.96 2.49 -4.10
C LYS A 24 0.42 3.16 -4.27
N THR A 25 1.26 2.58 -5.11
CA THR A 25 2.63 3.05 -5.33
C THR A 25 2.67 4.47 -5.91
N ALA A 26 1.80 4.76 -6.90
CA ALA A 26 1.70 6.10 -7.48
C ALA A 26 1.18 7.11 -6.44
N PHE A 27 0.16 6.73 -5.66
CA PHE A 27 -0.37 7.55 -4.58
C PHE A 27 0.69 7.80 -3.49
N ALA A 28 1.38 6.75 -3.03
CA ALA A 28 2.41 6.86 -2.00
C ALA A 28 3.58 7.75 -2.42
N ARG A 29 3.99 7.71 -3.69
CA ARG A 29 5.02 8.62 -4.24
C ARG A 29 4.56 10.08 -4.21
N LYS A 30 3.32 10.37 -4.66
CA LYS A 30 2.76 11.73 -4.61
C LYS A 30 2.66 12.22 -3.16
N LEU A 31 2.18 11.38 -2.24
CA LEU A 31 2.11 11.71 -0.83
C LEU A 31 3.49 11.98 -0.23
N ALA A 32 4.50 11.18 -0.55
CA ALA A 32 5.88 11.39 -0.11
C ALA A 32 6.44 12.73 -0.60
N THR A 33 6.18 13.07 -1.87
CA THR A 33 6.57 14.37 -2.43
C THR A 33 5.90 15.54 -1.69
N SER A 34 4.60 15.43 -1.37
CA SER A 34 3.86 16.49 -0.68
C SER A 34 4.21 16.63 0.80
N THR A 35 4.59 15.53 1.47
CA THR A 35 4.86 15.52 2.93
C THR A 35 6.34 15.57 3.28
N GLY A 36 7.23 15.25 2.35
CA GLY A 36 8.66 15.06 2.63
C GLY A 36 8.99 13.78 3.42
N LEU A 37 8.02 12.91 3.67
CA LEU A 37 8.23 11.68 4.43
C LEU A 37 8.99 10.61 3.63
N PRO A 38 9.88 9.84 4.26
CA PRO A 38 10.54 8.72 3.63
C PRO A 38 9.54 7.67 3.11
N LEU A 39 9.71 7.24 1.87
CA LEU A 39 8.85 6.23 1.24
C LEU A 39 9.52 4.86 1.26
N ILE A 40 8.80 3.87 1.76
CA ILE A 40 9.21 2.48 1.84
C ILE A 40 8.26 1.63 0.99
N HIS A 41 8.74 1.12 -0.13
CA HIS A 41 8.03 0.15 -0.94
C HIS A 41 8.27 -1.25 -0.37
N LEU A 42 7.27 -1.85 0.26
CA LEU A 42 7.41 -3.17 0.87
C LEU A 42 7.68 -4.27 -0.16
N ASP A 43 7.18 -4.12 -1.38
CA ASP A 43 7.46 -5.06 -2.47
C ASP A 43 8.96 -5.12 -2.80
N PHE A 44 9.68 -3.99 -2.74
CA PHE A 44 11.13 -3.93 -2.94
C PHE A 44 11.91 -4.73 -1.90
N HIS A 45 11.43 -4.74 -0.67
CA HIS A 45 12.07 -5.46 0.43
C HIS A 45 11.67 -6.93 0.51
N PHE A 46 10.48 -7.26 0.01
CA PHE A 46 9.91 -8.60 0.10
C PHE A 46 10.41 -9.53 -1.00
N TRP A 47 10.29 -9.11 -2.27
CA TRP A 47 10.62 -9.99 -3.38
C TRP A 47 12.12 -10.19 -3.56
N ARG A 48 12.50 -11.38 -3.99
CA ARG A 48 13.85 -11.73 -4.42
C ARG A 48 13.86 -11.85 -5.95
N PRO A 49 15.05 -11.73 -6.61
CA PRO A 49 15.16 -11.95 -8.04
C PRO A 49 14.42 -13.23 -8.48
N GLY A 50 13.71 -13.18 -9.62
CA GLY A 50 12.89 -14.31 -10.08
C GLY A 50 11.51 -14.41 -9.43
N TRP A 51 11.06 -13.43 -8.64
CA TRP A 51 9.82 -13.44 -7.87
C TRP A 51 9.82 -14.52 -6.77
N GLU A 52 10.98 -14.81 -6.22
CA GLU A 52 11.13 -15.75 -5.11
C GLU A 52 10.65 -15.14 -3.79
N LEU A 53 10.08 -16.00 -2.95
CA LEU A 53 9.61 -15.61 -1.61
C LEU A 53 10.79 -15.62 -0.62
N PRO A 54 10.87 -14.65 0.28
CA PRO A 54 11.84 -14.67 1.37
C PRO A 54 11.42 -15.69 2.44
N ASP A 55 12.35 -16.03 3.33
CA ASP A 55 12.00 -16.60 4.61
C ASP A 55 11.07 -15.64 5.38
N LEU A 56 9.92 -16.12 5.83
CA LEU A 56 8.89 -15.29 6.48
C LEU A 56 9.33 -14.75 7.84
N LYS A 57 10.26 -15.43 8.53
CA LYS A 57 10.84 -14.94 9.80
C LYS A 57 11.76 -13.77 9.53
N VAL A 58 12.66 -13.92 8.56
CA VAL A 58 13.58 -12.85 8.12
C VAL A 58 12.78 -11.65 7.61
N TRP A 59 11.74 -11.88 6.82
CA TRP A 59 10.82 -10.84 6.37
C TRP A 59 10.20 -10.07 7.53
N ARG A 60 9.69 -10.79 8.54
CA ARG A 60 9.08 -10.16 9.71
C ARG A 60 10.07 -9.32 10.50
N GLU A 61 11.28 -9.81 10.73
CA GLU A 61 12.36 -9.06 11.39
C GLU A 61 12.70 -7.78 10.61
N GLN A 62 12.78 -7.86 9.30
CA GLN A 62 13.00 -6.70 8.43
C GLN A 62 11.88 -5.67 8.56
N VAL A 63 10.61 -6.09 8.56
CA VAL A 63 9.47 -5.18 8.74
C VAL A 63 9.49 -4.53 10.12
N VAL A 64 9.88 -5.25 11.19
CA VAL A 64 10.05 -4.68 12.53
C VAL A 64 11.09 -3.57 12.51
N ALA A 65 12.23 -3.80 11.86
CA ALA A 65 13.31 -2.80 11.73
C ALA A 65 12.85 -1.57 10.93
N LEU A 66 12.18 -1.78 9.79
CA LEU A 66 11.64 -0.69 8.98
C LEU A 66 10.59 0.14 9.74
N ALA A 67 9.70 -0.52 10.47
CA ALA A 67 8.64 0.14 11.24
C ALA A 67 9.16 0.86 12.50
N ALA A 68 10.40 0.61 12.92
CA ALA A 68 11.02 1.27 14.07
C ALA A 68 11.34 2.74 13.80
N ALA A 69 11.50 3.15 12.54
CA ALA A 69 11.79 4.53 12.17
C ALA A 69 10.72 5.51 12.66
N PRO A 70 11.10 6.75 13.01
CA PRO A 70 10.17 7.75 13.56
C PRO A 70 9.14 8.22 12.53
N THR A 71 9.49 8.23 11.25
CA THR A 71 8.64 8.72 10.16
C THR A 71 8.77 7.84 8.92
N TRP A 72 7.64 7.55 8.26
CA TRP A 72 7.63 6.79 7.00
C TRP A 72 6.25 6.80 6.32
N ILE A 73 6.26 6.54 5.01
CA ILE A 73 5.12 6.06 4.25
C ILE A 73 5.45 4.63 3.82
N MET A 74 4.67 3.64 4.25
CA MET A 74 4.84 2.25 3.83
C MET A 74 3.75 1.86 2.83
N ASP A 75 4.17 1.53 1.60
CA ASP A 75 3.32 1.04 0.52
C ASP A 75 3.37 -0.49 0.45
N GLY A 76 2.23 -1.14 0.68
CA GLY A 76 2.07 -2.58 0.53
C GLY A 76 1.14 -3.23 1.57
N ASN A 77 0.45 -4.31 1.17
CA ASN A 77 -0.52 -4.99 2.04
C ASN A 77 0.14 -5.80 3.15
N TYR A 78 0.77 -6.92 2.81
CA TYR A 78 1.47 -7.82 3.76
C TYR A 78 0.75 -7.99 5.10
N SER A 79 -0.49 -8.50 5.05
CA SER A 79 -1.39 -8.59 6.22
C SER A 79 -0.85 -9.43 7.39
N ASN A 80 0.14 -10.28 7.13
CA ASN A 80 0.87 -11.05 8.13
C ASN A 80 1.83 -10.20 9.00
N THR A 81 1.93 -8.89 8.71
CA THR A 81 2.73 -7.91 9.47
C THR A 81 1.91 -6.71 9.96
N TYR A 82 0.59 -6.78 9.89
CA TYR A 82 -0.28 -5.70 10.37
C TYR A 82 -0.13 -5.47 11.87
N ASP A 83 0.06 -6.51 12.65
CA ASP A 83 0.34 -6.47 14.08
C ASP A 83 1.62 -5.72 14.45
N VAL A 84 2.57 -5.60 13.53
CA VAL A 84 3.81 -4.83 13.69
C VAL A 84 3.62 -3.38 13.25
N ARG A 85 2.98 -3.17 12.08
CA ARG A 85 2.94 -1.87 11.42
C ARG A 85 1.79 -0.98 11.90
N MET A 86 0.58 -1.55 12.07
CA MET A 86 -0.60 -0.76 12.46
C MET A 86 -0.48 -0.14 13.86
N PRO A 87 0.03 -0.81 14.90
CA PRO A 87 0.22 -0.16 16.21
C PRO A 87 1.19 1.02 16.19
N ARG A 88 2.09 1.07 15.20
CA ARG A 88 3.08 2.14 15.04
C ARG A 88 2.62 3.27 14.12
N ALA A 89 1.69 2.99 13.23
CA ALA A 89 1.15 3.98 12.31
C ALA A 89 0.27 5.00 13.03
N ASP A 90 0.17 6.21 12.50
CA ASP A 90 -0.84 7.20 12.87
C ASP A 90 -1.98 7.27 11.86
N THR A 91 -1.69 6.85 10.63
CA THR A 91 -2.66 6.91 9.52
C THR A 91 -2.61 5.66 8.66
N VAL A 92 -3.78 5.15 8.30
CA VAL A 92 -3.96 4.14 7.26
C VAL A 92 -4.77 4.74 6.12
N ILE A 93 -4.20 4.75 4.92
CA ILE A 93 -4.89 5.12 3.69
C ILE A 93 -5.16 3.83 2.92
N TRP A 94 -6.43 3.53 2.78
CA TRP A 94 -6.89 2.31 2.13
C TRP A 94 -7.54 2.61 0.78
N LEU A 95 -6.84 2.27 -0.32
CA LEU A 95 -7.36 2.35 -1.68
C LEU A 95 -8.26 1.12 -1.94
N ASP A 96 -9.56 1.25 -1.64
CA ASP A 96 -10.57 0.18 -1.75
C ASP A 96 -11.28 0.23 -3.10
N TYR A 97 -10.50 0.16 -4.18
CA TYR A 97 -11.00 0.22 -5.55
C TYR A 97 -11.63 -1.10 -6.00
N SER A 98 -12.57 -1.02 -6.94
CA SER A 98 -13.20 -2.22 -7.49
C SER A 98 -12.17 -3.13 -8.19
N ARG A 99 -12.34 -4.46 -8.04
CA ARG A 99 -11.47 -5.44 -8.69
C ARG A 99 -11.39 -5.26 -10.20
N ARG A 100 -12.45 -4.78 -10.86
CA ARG A 100 -12.48 -4.53 -12.31
C ARG A 100 -11.49 -3.45 -12.71
N ILE A 101 -11.44 -2.35 -11.96
CA ILE A 101 -10.45 -1.27 -12.16
C ILE A 101 -9.05 -1.80 -11.92
N CYS A 102 -8.84 -2.54 -10.82
CA CYS A 102 -7.54 -3.11 -10.47
C CYS A 102 -7.01 -4.07 -11.55
N ILE A 103 -7.83 -5.01 -12.03
CA ILE A 103 -7.46 -5.94 -13.10
C ILE A 103 -7.12 -5.18 -14.38
N ARG A 104 -7.99 -4.25 -14.82
CA ARG A 104 -7.72 -3.45 -16.02
C ARG A 104 -6.37 -2.75 -15.95
N ARG A 105 -6.05 -2.12 -14.81
CA ARG A 105 -4.78 -1.41 -14.62
C ARG A 105 -3.59 -2.35 -14.62
N VAL A 106 -3.71 -3.52 -13.99
CA VAL A 106 -2.65 -4.52 -14.00
C VAL A 106 -2.41 -5.07 -15.42
N LEU A 107 -3.47 -5.37 -16.17
CA LEU A 107 -3.34 -5.82 -17.55
C LEU A 107 -2.66 -4.76 -18.43
N LEU A 108 -3.09 -3.49 -18.35
CA LEU A 108 -2.45 -2.39 -19.08
C LEU A 108 -0.97 -2.25 -18.70
N ARG A 109 -0.65 -2.34 -17.39
CA ARG A 109 0.71 -2.28 -16.91
C ARG A 109 1.58 -3.41 -17.45
N VAL A 110 1.07 -4.64 -17.44
CA VAL A 110 1.78 -5.79 -18.03
C VAL A 110 1.98 -5.61 -19.53
N LEU A 111 0.97 -5.15 -20.28
CA LEU A 111 1.09 -4.92 -21.71
C LEU A 111 2.12 -3.84 -22.06
N THR A 112 2.20 -2.76 -21.28
CA THR A 112 3.12 -1.65 -21.55
C THR A 112 4.53 -1.84 -20.96
N GLY A 113 4.65 -2.69 -19.94
CA GLY A 113 5.90 -2.91 -19.19
C GLY A 113 6.45 -4.34 -19.26
N TYR A 114 5.91 -5.19 -20.13
CA TYR A 114 6.31 -6.60 -20.20
C TYR A 114 7.83 -6.78 -20.28
N GLY A 115 8.35 -7.66 -19.46
CA GLY A 115 9.78 -7.95 -19.41
C GLY A 115 10.64 -6.87 -18.70
N ARG A 116 10.06 -5.74 -18.29
CA ARG A 116 10.78 -4.67 -17.57
C ARG A 116 10.52 -4.74 -16.08
N THR A 117 11.56 -4.53 -15.26
CA THR A 117 11.41 -4.40 -13.81
C THR A 117 11.05 -2.95 -13.46
N ARG A 118 10.06 -2.79 -12.58
CA ARG A 118 9.64 -1.47 -12.08
C ARG A 118 10.61 -0.96 -11.01
N PRO A 119 10.74 0.38 -10.83
CA PRO A 119 11.61 0.96 -9.82
C PRO A 119 11.22 0.65 -8.36
N ASP A 120 9.98 0.23 -8.11
CA ASP A 120 9.46 -0.17 -6.79
C ASP A 120 9.62 -1.68 -6.51
N LEU A 121 10.35 -2.39 -7.39
CA LEU A 121 10.68 -3.80 -7.27
C LEU A 121 12.21 -3.99 -7.32
N PRO A 122 12.74 -5.05 -6.70
CA PRO A 122 14.15 -5.41 -6.87
C PRO A 122 14.43 -5.86 -8.31
N GLU A 123 15.68 -5.72 -8.72
CA GLU A 123 16.13 -6.25 -10.01
C GLU A 123 15.83 -7.74 -10.13
N GLY A 124 15.52 -8.19 -11.36
CA GLY A 124 15.15 -9.59 -11.61
C GLY A 124 13.68 -9.92 -11.33
N CYS A 125 12.83 -8.93 -11.09
CA CYS A 125 11.38 -9.09 -10.96
C CYS A 125 10.63 -8.40 -12.11
N PRO A 126 10.76 -8.86 -13.36
CA PRO A 126 10.13 -8.22 -14.50
C PRO A 126 8.62 -8.38 -14.50
N GLU A 127 7.90 -7.41 -15.06
CA GLU A 127 6.47 -7.54 -15.33
C GLU A 127 6.21 -8.72 -16.26
N ARG A 128 5.32 -9.59 -15.86
CA ARG A 128 4.92 -10.79 -16.59
C ARG A 128 3.43 -11.03 -16.49
N PHE A 129 2.90 -11.77 -17.41
CA PHE A 129 1.52 -12.24 -17.32
C PHE A 129 1.47 -13.39 -16.30
N ASP A 130 0.68 -13.21 -15.24
CA ASP A 130 0.56 -14.16 -14.15
C ASP A 130 -0.92 -14.38 -13.80
N PHE A 131 -1.45 -15.56 -14.15
CA PHE A 131 -2.84 -15.93 -13.87
C PHE A 131 -3.13 -16.05 -12.38
N ALA A 132 -2.17 -16.52 -11.58
CA ALA A 132 -2.34 -16.64 -10.13
C ALA A 132 -2.47 -15.25 -9.50
N PHE A 133 -1.71 -14.27 -10.00
CA PHE A 133 -1.81 -12.89 -9.56
C PHE A 133 -3.15 -12.23 -9.97
N LEU A 134 -3.64 -12.49 -11.18
CA LEU A 134 -4.96 -12.00 -11.60
C LEU A 134 -6.08 -12.64 -10.77
N ARG A 135 -5.98 -13.93 -10.47
CA ARG A 135 -6.91 -14.62 -9.56
C ARG A 135 -6.85 -14.02 -8.15
N TYR A 136 -5.67 -13.72 -7.64
CA TYR A 136 -5.50 -13.03 -6.35
C TYR A 136 -6.26 -11.69 -6.32
N ILE A 137 -6.16 -10.87 -7.38
CA ILE A 137 -6.90 -9.61 -7.50
C ILE A 137 -8.41 -9.85 -7.57
N TRP A 138 -8.83 -10.86 -8.32
CA TRP A 138 -10.26 -11.21 -8.44
C TRP A 138 -10.87 -11.62 -7.10
N GLU A 139 -10.14 -12.40 -6.33
CA GLU A 139 -10.55 -12.90 -5.01
C GLU A 139 -10.30 -11.89 -3.88
N PHE A 140 -9.64 -10.78 -4.17
CA PHE A 140 -9.26 -9.78 -3.15
C PHE A 140 -10.43 -9.30 -2.30
N PRO A 141 -11.61 -8.94 -2.85
CA PRO A 141 -12.74 -8.46 -2.05
C PRO A 141 -13.25 -9.47 -1.03
N THR A 142 -13.16 -10.76 -1.33
CA THR A 142 -13.70 -11.83 -0.48
C THR A 142 -12.66 -12.43 0.47
N LYS A 143 -11.38 -12.55 0.04
CA LYS A 143 -10.34 -13.23 0.82
C LYS A 143 -9.38 -12.28 1.53
N HIS A 144 -9.08 -11.11 0.97
CA HIS A 144 -8.03 -10.22 1.46
C HIS A 144 -8.57 -8.93 2.08
N ARG A 145 -9.62 -8.35 1.51
CA ARG A 145 -10.31 -7.17 2.06
C ARG A 145 -10.76 -7.38 3.52
N PRO A 146 -11.34 -8.53 3.93
CA PRO A 146 -11.70 -8.78 5.32
C PRO A 146 -10.51 -8.74 6.28
N ARG A 147 -9.29 -9.10 5.83
CA ARG A 147 -8.08 -9.01 6.64
C ARG A 147 -7.68 -7.57 6.92
N ILE A 148 -7.89 -6.65 5.96
CA ILE A 148 -7.70 -5.21 6.16
C ILE A 148 -8.67 -4.70 7.21
N VAL A 149 -9.97 -4.99 7.06
CA VAL A 149 -11.02 -4.58 8.00
C VAL A 149 -10.71 -5.11 9.40
N LYS A 150 -10.36 -6.40 9.53
CA LYS A 150 -9.98 -7.00 10.81
C LYS A 150 -8.74 -6.34 11.41
N GLY A 151 -7.71 -6.08 10.60
CA GLY A 151 -6.49 -5.43 11.06
C GLY A 151 -6.75 -4.02 11.59
N ILE A 152 -7.52 -3.20 10.87
CA ILE A 152 -7.90 -1.86 11.32
C ILE A 152 -8.75 -1.94 12.61
N ALA A 153 -9.68 -2.86 12.72
CA ALA A 153 -10.50 -3.03 13.91
C ALA A 153 -9.68 -3.49 15.13
N GLN A 154 -8.72 -4.39 14.91
CA GLN A 154 -7.93 -4.98 15.99
C GLN A 154 -6.81 -4.06 16.49
N TYR A 155 -6.13 -3.34 15.61
CA TYR A 155 -4.93 -2.56 15.92
C TYR A 155 -5.09 -1.06 15.72
N GLY A 156 -6.22 -0.64 15.16
CA GLY A 156 -6.42 0.69 14.61
C GLY A 156 -7.22 1.67 15.46
N ALA A 157 -7.48 1.38 16.74
CA ALA A 157 -8.28 2.27 17.59
C ALA A 157 -7.74 3.72 17.66
N HIS A 158 -6.43 3.89 17.50
CA HIS A 158 -5.74 5.19 17.49
C HIS A 158 -5.48 5.72 16.08
N LEU A 159 -5.69 4.88 15.04
CA LEU A 159 -5.39 5.21 13.66
C LEU A 159 -6.44 6.13 13.04
N ARG A 160 -5.97 7.11 12.29
CA ARG A 160 -6.80 7.79 11.32
C ARG A 160 -6.94 6.88 10.08
N ALA A 161 -8.08 6.21 9.95
CA ALA A 161 -8.35 5.34 8.81
C ALA A 161 -9.09 6.12 7.70
N ILE A 162 -8.46 6.29 6.55
CA ILE A 162 -8.99 6.98 5.37
C ILE A 162 -9.21 5.93 4.29
N ARG A 163 -10.46 5.73 3.88
CA ARG A 163 -10.83 4.83 2.78
C ARG A 163 -11.12 5.64 1.54
N LEU A 164 -10.48 5.26 0.43
CA LEU A 164 -10.60 5.93 -0.88
C LEU A 164 -11.11 4.91 -1.91
N GLY A 165 -12.25 5.19 -2.52
CA GLY A 165 -12.93 4.28 -3.45
C GLY A 165 -12.63 4.55 -4.94
N ASN A 166 -12.06 5.73 -5.27
CA ASN A 166 -11.81 6.15 -6.65
C ASN A 166 -10.67 7.18 -6.73
N ASP A 167 -10.26 7.51 -7.98
CA ASP A 167 -9.14 8.43 -8.23
C ASP A 167 -9.42 9.85 -7.73
N ARG A 168 -10.67 10.33 -7.86
CA ARG A 168 -11.05 11.68 -7.42
C ARG A 168 -10.82 11.83 -5.91
N GLU A 169 -11.30 10.90 -5.10
CA GLU A 169 -11.07 10.93 -3.65
C GLU A 169 -9.57 10.89 -3.30
N ALA A 170 -8.78 10.12 -4.08
CA ALA A 170 -7.34 10.06 -3.90
C ALA A 170 -6.65 11.40 -4.25
N GLU A 171 -7.08 12.06 -5.32
CA GLU A 171 -6.56 13.36 -5.74
C GLU A 171 -6.98 14.47 -4.78
N ASP A 172 -8.24 14.47 -4.33
CA ASP A 172 -8.75 15.44 -3.36
C ASP A 172 -7.96 15.35 -2.04
N LEU A 173 -7.66 14.12 -1.57
CA LEU A 173 -6.82 13.94 -0.38
C LEU A 173 -5.39 14.47 -0.60
N LEU A 174 -4.75 14.16 -1.73
CA LEU A 174 -3.40 14.65 -2.03
C LEU A 174 -3.35 16.18 -2.14
N ALA A 175 -4.37 16.81 -2.75
CA ALA A 175 -4.48 18.27 -2.82
C ALA A 175 -4.58 18.90 -1.43
N SER A 176 -5.34 18.28 -0.52
CA SER A 176 -5.49 18.78 0.87
C SER A 176 -4.20 18.69 1.70
N VAL A 177 -3.27 17.81 1.33
CA VAL A 177 -1.96 17.67 2.00
C VAL A 177 -0.93 18.67 1.47
N GLY A 178 -0.98 19.01 0.17
CA GLY A 178 -0.01 19.87 -0.51
C GLY A 178 -0.19 21.39 -0.31
N THR A 179 -1.24 21.80 0.40
CA THR A 179 -1.58 23.23 0.63
C THR A 179 -0.96 23.80 1.92
N ARG A 180 0.08 23.13 2.48
CA ARG A 180 0.76 23.61 3.70
C ARG A 180 2.19 24.06 3.42
#